data_8a15efd55cfbddbba42ef8dd126ee695
#
_entry.id   8a15efd55cfbddbba42ef8dd126ee695
#
_cell.length_a   1.000
_cell.length_b   1.000
_cell.length_c   1.000
_cell.angle_alpha   90.00
_cell.angle_beta   90.00
_cell.angle_gamma   90.00
#
_symmetry.space_group_name_H-M   'P 1'
#
loop_
_entity.id
_entity.type
_entity.pdbx_description
1 polymer ?
#
loop_
_entity_poly.entity_id
_entity_poly.type
_entity_poly.pdbx_seq_one_letter_code
_entity_poly.pdbx_strand_id
1 'polypeptide(L)'
;MTTYQEWKQKAQALSLDGRAFIAGQRANAASNETFATLNPSTGKVLADIAKCDAKDIDRAVAAAREAFESGVWSKAAPAQRKAVLLRLAQLIDDNAEELALLEALEAGKPISECMGLDIPESAACIRWHAEVTDKRYDALSPSGASVVSMITREPIGVVGAVLPWNFPALMLAWKIGPALSVGNSVIVKPAEQTSLSTLRIADLALEAGVPAGVLSVVTGLGESAGQALGRHADVDLVAFTGSTETGKRFLHYSADTNLKRVVLECGGKNPQVVLPDVANLDAVAEQAVAAAFWNMGENCSAGSRILVPSSLKASLLEKMQAVLEGWVTGDPLDPDVKLGSLIEQKHYEKVLGHIEKAKAEGARVVCGGKATRTDSGGWFVEPTIFDNVTPQMSIARDEVFGPVVCFIEYADIDEAVQIANDTCYGLAASLWTDNVNHAHKIAARIRAGTVTVNCFGEGDLSTPFGGFKQSGFGGRDKSVYAHDQYCELKTTWLKLD
;
A
#
# COMPACT_ATOMS: atom_id res chain seq x y z
N MET A 1 -26.10 12.20 -0.73
CA MET A 1 -24.78 11.98 -0.09
C MET A 1 -24.98 11.99 1.40
N THR A 2 -24.34 11.09 2.12
CA THR A 2 -24.38 11.04 3.60
C THR A 2 -23.71 12.27 4.17
N THR A 3 -24.38 12.97 5.06
CA THR A 3 -23.88 14.21 5.66
C THR A 3 -22.85 13.94 6.78
N TYR A 4 -22.08 14.96 7.17
CA TYR A 4 -21.13 14.86 8.28
C TYR A 4 -21.78 14.36 9.58
N GLN A 5 -22.99 14.84 9.91
CA GLN A 5 -23.68 14.41 11.12
C GLN A 5 -24.13 12.94 11.05
N GLU A 6 -24.59 12.49 9.89
CA GLU A 6 -24.94 11.08 9.68
C GLU A 6 -23.72 10.18 9.79
N TRP A 7 -22.58 10.58 9.23
CA TRP A 7 -21.32 9.83 9.39
C TRP A 7 -20.89 9.71 10.84
N LYS A 8 -21.01 10.79 11.63
CA LYS A 8 -20.71 10.76 13.07
C LYS A 8 -21.67 9.83 13.84
N GLN A 9 -22.94 9.82 13.49
CA GLN A 9 -23.91 8.90 14.11
C GLN A 9 -23.60 7.44 13.78
N LYS A 10 -23.29 7.14 12.51
CA LYS A 10 -22.86 5.80 12.08
C LYS A 10 -21.58 5.36 12.79
N ALA A 11 -20.58 6.24 12.89
CA ALA A 11 -19.34 5.96 13.60
C ALA A 11 -19.55 5.63 15.09
N GLN A 12 -20.46 6.32 15.75
CA GLN A 12 -20.82 6.05 17.17
C GLN A 12 -21.57 4.73 17.36
N ALA A 13 -22.23 4.23 16.31
CA ALA A 13 -22.99 2.97 16.35
C ALA A 13 -22.14 1.74 16.01
N LEU A 14 -20.87 1.93 15.57
CA LEU A 14 -19.98 0.81 15.25
C LEU A 14 -19.69 -0.04 16.49
N SER A 15 -19.73 -1.36 16.30
CA SER A 15 -19.24 -2.33 17.28
C SER A 15 -17.82 -2.75 16.90
N LEU A 16 -16.82 -2.32 17.68
CA LEU A 16 -15.42 -2.56 17.38
C LEU A 16 -14.91 -3.79 18.13
N ASP A 17 -14.46 -4.80 17.41
CA ASP A 17 -13.88 -6.04 17.96
C ASP A 17 -12.41 -6.15 17.56
N GLY A 18 -11.49 -5.86 18.48
CA GLY A 18 -10.05 -5.89 18.28
C GLY A 18 -9.40 -7.26 18.52
N ARG A 19 -10.18 -8.33 18.71
CA ARG A 19 -9.62 -9.69 18.84
C ARG A 19 -9.04 -10.17 17.51
N ALA A 20 -7.91 -10.89 17.56
CA ALA A 20 -7.33 -11.54 16.39
C ALA A 20 -8.32 -12.50 15.73
N PHE A 21 -8.10 -12.81 14.45
CA PHE A 21 -8.89 -13.79 13.71
C PHE A 21 -7.97 -14.96 13.32
N ILE A 22 -8.11 -16.11 14.01
CA ILE A 22 -7.23 -17.28 13.85
C ILE A 22 -8.11 -18.52 13.62
N ALA A 23 -7.78 -19.28 12.58
CA ALA A 23 -8.48 -20.53 12.24
C ALA A 23 -10.01 -20.36 12.11
N GLY A 24 -10.47 -19.25 11.53
CA GLY A 24 -11.89 -18.95 11.32
C GLY A 24 -12.63 -18.44 12.56
N GLN A 25 -11.95 -18.05 13.62
CA GLN A 25 -12.56 -17.58 14.86
C GLN A 25 -11.88 -16.32 15.42
N ARG A 26 -12.68 -15.46 16.07
CA ARG A 26 -12.16 -14.35 16.87
C ARG A 26 -11.52 -14.87 18.16
N ALA A 27 -10.29 -14.48 18.43
CA ALA A 27 -9.50 -14.98 19.55
C ALA A 27 -8.75 -13.84 20.27
N ASN A 28 -8.72 -13.89 21.58
CA ASN A 28 -7.80 -13.08 22.35
C ASN A 28 -6.34 -13.52 22.11
N ALA A 29 -5.39 -12.63 22.37
CA ALA A 29 -3.99 -13.01 22.44
C ALA A 29 -3.77 -14.11 23.49
N ALA A 30 -2.82 -14.99 23.29
CA ALA A 30 -2.48 -16.06 24.22
C ALA A 30 -2.08 -15.52 25.61
N SER A 31 -1.54 -14.31 25.66
CA SER A 31 -1.23 -13.55 26.88
C SER A 31 -2.45 -12.91 27.54
N ASN A 32 -3.57 -12.77 26.85
CA ASN A 32 -4.71 -11.90 27.14
C ASN A 32 -4.36 -10.40 27.23
N GLU A 33 -3.18 -9.99 26.78
CA GLU A 33 -2.81 -8.57 26.70
C GLU A 33 -3.46 -7.90 25.49
N THR A 34 -3.72 -6.59 25.62
CA THR A 34 -4.18 -5.72 24.54
C THR A 34 -3.29 -4.49 24.43
N PHE A 35 -3.44 -3.77 23.33
CA PHE A 35 -2.93 -2.42 23.16
C PHE A 35 -4.03 -1.55 22.56
N ALA A 36 -4.00 -0.25 22.89
CA ALA A 36 -4.99 0.68 22.36
C ALA A 36 -4.66 1.09 20.94
N THR A 37 -5.63 1.02 20.01
CA THR A 37 -5.59 1.78 18.76
C THR A 37 -6.27 3.12 18.96
N LEU A 38 -5.77 4.17 18.34
CA LEU A 38 -6.22 5.54 18.54
C LEU A 38 -6.92 6.06 17.28
N ASN A 39 -7.89 6.93 17.49
CA ASN A 39 -8.41 7.78 16.40
C ASN A 39 -7.43 8.95 16.21
N PRO A 40 -6.71 9.02 15.07
CA PRO A 40 -5.66 10.01 14.86
C PRO A 40 -6.18 11.44 14.72
N SER A 41 -7.46 11.63 14.44
CA SER A 41 -8.08 12.96 14.35
C SER A 41 -8.39 13.60 15.72
N THR A 42 -8.38 12.78 16.79
CA THR A 42 -8.73 13.22 18.14
C THR A 42 -7.74 12.79 19.22
N GLY A 43 -6.80 11.91 18.90
CA GLY A 43 -5.86 11.29 19.86
C GLY A 43 -6.52 10.37 20.89
N LYS A 44 -7.84 10.09 20.76
CA LYS A 44 -8.59 9.26 21.72
C LYS A 44 -8.52 7.78 21.36
N VAL A 45 -8.61 6.93 22.37
CA VAL A 45 -8.71 5.48 22.19
C VAL A 45 -9.97 5.16 21.39
N LEU A 46 -9.78 4.36 20.34
CA LEU A 46 -10.84 3.85 19.47
C LEU A 46 -11.26 2.44 19.89
N ALA A 47 -10.29 1.55 20.10
CA ALA A 47 -10.53 0.18 20.55
C ALA A 47 -9.29 -0.42 21.22
N ASP A 48 -9.51 -1.50 21.98
CA ASP A 48 -8.45 -2.38 22.48
C ASP A 48 -8.21 -3.53 21.49
N ILE A 49 -6.99 -3.68 21.03
CA ILE A 49 -6.57 -4.67 20.05
C ILE A 49 -5.78 -5.78 20.72
N ALA A 50 -6.02 -7.04 20.38
CA ALA A 50 -5.28 -8.18 20.91
C ALA A 50 -3.77 -8.04 20.63
N LYS A 51 -2.94 -8.07 21.67
CA LYS A 51 -1.49 -7.98 21.59
C LYS A 51 -0.87 -9.37 21.43
N CYS A 52 -1.03 -9.91 20.24
CA CYS A 52 -0.52 -11.23 19.87
C CYS A 52 1.02 -11.26 19.82
N ASP A 53 1.57 -12.43 20.11
CA ASP A 53 2.99 -12.71 20.12
C ASP A 53 3.36 -13.96 19.31
N ALA A 54 4.55 -14.53 19.54
CA ALA A 54 5.03 -15.71 18.85
C ALA A 54 4.10 -16.93 19.00
N LYS A 55 3.45 -17.09 20.17
CA LYS A 55 2.52 -18.23 20.40
C LYS A 55 1.28 -18.16 19.54
N ASP A 56 0.78 -16.95 19.30
CA ASP A 56 -0.38 -16.73 18.44
C ASP A 56 -0.01 -16.91 16.96
N ILE A 57 1.21 -16.49 16.58
CA ILE A 57 1.77 -16.78 15.25
C ILE A 57 1.92 -18.29 15.07
N ASP A 58 2.48 -19.04 16.04
CA ASP A 58 2.60 -20.49 15.95
C ASP A 58 1.23 -21.16 15.73
N ARG A 59 0.18 -20.72 16.44
CA ARG A 59 -1.19 -21.22 16.27
C ARG A 59 -1.73 -20.92 14.88
N ALA A 60 -1.53 -19.70 14.39
CA ALA A 60 -2.00 -19.29 13.07
C ALA A 60 -1.26 -20.04 11.95
N VAL A 61 0.06 -20.23 12.08
CA VAL A 61 0.87 -20.97 11.11
C VAL A 61 0.49 -22.44 11.11
N ALA A 62 0.30 -23.07 12.27
CA ALA A 62 -0.13 -24.46 12.35
C ALA A 62 -1.48 -24.67 11.65
N ALA A 63 -2.46 -23.80 11.89
CA ALA A 63 -3.76 -23.87 11.23
C ALA A 63 -3.66 -23.63 9.71
N ALA A 64 -2.81 -22.68 9.28
CA ALA A 64 -2.59 -22.39 7.86
C ALA A 64 -1.91 -23.56 7.14
N ARG A 65 -0.94 -24.20 7.77
CA ARG A 65 -0.24 -25.38 7.24
C ARG A 65 -1.19 -26.58 7.13
N GLU A 66 -1.99 -26.85 8.16
CA GLU A 66 -3.00 -27.91 8.14
C GLU A 66 -4.03 -27.68 7.00
N ALA A 67 -4.57 -26.47 6.88
CA ALA A 67 -5.49 -26.11 5.81
C ALA A 67 -4.87 -26.29 4.42
N PHE A 68 -3.61 -25.90 4.24
CA PHE A 68 -2.89 -26.05 2.98
C PHE A 68 -2.65 -27.50 2.62
N GLU A 69 -2.14 -28.32 3.54
CA GLU A 69 -1.79 -29.73 3.31
C GLU A 69 -3.03 -30.61 3.12
N SER A 70 -4.12 -30.31 3.82
CA SER A 70 -5.40 -31.01 3.62
C SER A 70 -5.92 -30.90 2.20
N GLY A 71 -5.55 -29.84 1.49
CA GLY A 71 -6.01 -29.59 0.13
C GLY A 71 -7.37 -28.93 0.04
N VAL A 72 -7.99 -28.55 1.18
CA VAL A 72 -9.33 -27.95 1.21
C VAL A 72 -9.42 -26.66 0.36
N TRP A 73 -8.31 -25.97 0.20
CA TRP A 73 -8.17 -24.78 -0.63
C TRP A 73 -7.12 -24.94 -1.73
N SER A 74 -5.92 -25.44 -1.38
CA SER A 74 -4.79 -25.58 -2.30
C SER A 74 -5.10 -26.52 -3.48
N LYS A 75 -5.93 -27.53 -3.26
CA LYS A 75 -6.38 -28.51 -4.28
C LYS A 75 -7.81 -28.25 -4.77
N ALA A 76 -8.49 -27.22 -4.26
CA ALA A 76 -9.81 -26.85 -4.75
C ALA A 76 -9.73 -26.44 -6.24
N ALA A 77 -10.76 -26.79 -7.00
CA ALA A 77 -10.79 -26.42 -8.41
C ALA A 77 -10.73 -24.87 -8.57
N PRO A 78 -10.04 -24.35 -9.61
CA PRO A 78 -9.97 -22.90 -9.85
C PRO A 78 -11.34 -22.21 -9.85
N ALA A 79 -12.36 -22.85 -10.42
CA ALA A 79 -13.72 -22.33 -10.43
C ALA A 79 -14.34 -22.17 -9.03
N GLN A 80 -13.99 -23.04 -8.09
CA GLN A 80 -14.47 -22.95 -6.70
C GLN A 80 -13.81 -21.77 -5.97
N ARG A 81 -12.47 -21.65 -6.07
CA ARG A 81 -11.75 -20.49 -5.50
C ARG A 81 -12.25 -19.18 -6.09
N LYS A 82 -12.44 -19.12 -7.41
CA LYS A 82 -13.02 -17.97 -8.11
C LYS A 82 -14.39 -17.58 -7.55
N ALA A 83 -15.29 -18.53 -7.38
CA ALA A 83 -16.65 -18.26 -6.87
C ALA A 83 -16.61 -17.66 -5.46
N VAL A 84 -15.77 -18.21 -4.56
CA VAL A 84 -15.61 -17.71 -3.19
C VAL A 84 -15.01 -16.29 -3.18
N LEU A 85 -13.97 -16.04 -3.98
CA LEU A 85 -13.34 -14.71 -4.04
C LEU A 85 -14.26 -13.66 -4.67
N LEU A 86 -15.07 -14.01 -5.68
CA LEU A 86 -16.11 -13.12 -6.20
C LEU A 86 -17.16 -12.81 -5.14
N ARG A 87 -17.54 -13.78 -4.33
CA ARG A 87 -18.46 -13.57 -3.20
C ARG A 87 -17.82 -12.65 -2.14
N LEU A 88 -16.53 -12.82 -1.82
CA LEU A 88 -15.81 -11.92 -0.91
C LEU A 88 -15.81 -10.48 -1.45
N ALA A 89 -15.48 -10.28 -2.72
CA ALA A 89 -15.51 -8.96 -3.33
C ALA A 89 -16.90 -8.32 -3.22
N GLN A 90 -17.97 -9.09 -3.46
CA GLN A 90 -19.35 -8.60 -3.30
C GLN A 90 -19.66 -8.23 -1.84
N LEU A 91 -19.23 -9.04 -0.86
CA LEU A 91 -19.42 -8.74 0.55
C LEU A 91 -18.67 -7.47 0.99
N ILE A 92 -17.49 -7.19 0.42
CA ILE A 92 -16.78 -5.94 0.67
C ILE A 92 -17.60 -4.76 0.13
N ASP A 93 -18.12 -4.85 -1.10
CA ASP A 93 -19.01 -3.82 -1.67
C ASP A 93 -20.29 -3.63 -0.83
N ASP A 94 -20.92 -4.72 -0.40
CA ASP A 94 -22.15 -4.68 0.40
C ASP A 94 -21.93 -4.06 1.80
N ASN A 95 -20.70 -4.07 2.32
CA ASN A 95 -20.30 -3.51 3.62
C ASN A 95 -19.40 -2.26 3.48
N ALA A 96 -19.45 -1.59 2.32
CA ALA A 96 -18.53 -0.48 2.01
C ALA A 96 -18.59 0.66 3.03
N GLU A 97 -19.78 1.04 3.51
CA GLU A 97 -19.93 2.12 4.50
C GLU A 97 -19.26 1.78 5.85
N GLU A 98 -19.43 0.55 6.34
CA GLU A 98 -18.79 0.07 7.57
C GLU A 98 -17.26 0.08 7.44
N LEU A 99 -16.76 -0.50 6.36
CA LEU A 99 -15.32 -0.59 6.09
C LEU A 99 -14.68 0.78 5.91
N ALA A 100 -15.32 1.69 5.18
CA ALA A 100 -14.84 3.05 4.99
C ALA A 100 -14.81 3.84 6.31
N LEU A 101 -15.81 3.66 7.18
CA LEU A 101 -15.80 4.25 8.51
C LEU A 101 -14.65 3.72 9.37
N LEU A 102 -14.41 2.41 9.36
CA LEU A 102 -13.28 1.82 10.08
C LEU A 102 -11.96 2.44 9.61
N GLU A 103 -11.72 2.54 8.30
CA GLU A 103 -10.51 3.17 7.76
C GLU A 103 -10.41 4.65 8.11
N ALA A 104 -11.48 5.42 7.96
CA ALA A 104 -11.46 6.84 8.30
C ALA A 104 -11.15 7.07 9.79
N LEU A 105 -11.65 6.21 10.67
CA LEU A 105 -11.45 6.31 12.12
C LEU A 105 -10.06 5.85 12.56
N GLU A 106 -9.51 4.78 11.98
CA GLU A 106 -8.22 4.23 12.41
C GLU A 106 -7.02 4.83 11.66
N ALA A 107 -7.18 5.26 10.40
CA ALA A 107 -6.12 5.84 9.59
C ALA A 107 -6.17 7.37 9.46
N GLY A 108 -7.28 8.01 9.86
CA GLY A 108 -7.44 9.46 9.73
C GLY A 108 -7.70 9.95 8.31
N LYS A 109 -8.01 9.06 7.39
CA LYS A 109 -8.30 9.35 5.97
C LYS A 109 -9.67 9.99 5.79
N PRO A 110 -9.85 10.93 4.85
CA PRO A 110 -11.16 11.46 4.51
C PRO A 110 -12.15 10.35 4.11
N ILE A 111 -13.34 10.37 4.69
CA ILE A 111 -14.39 9.37 4.41
C ILE A 111 -14.78 9.34 2.92
N SER A 112 -14.68 10.48 2.23
CA SER A 112 -14.90 10.57 0.79
C SER A 112 -13.91 9.74 -0.02
N GLU A 113 -12.63 9.66 0.42
CA GLU A 113 -11.60 8.84 -0.22
C GLU A 113 -11.80 7.35 0.11
N CYS A 114 -12.09 7.02 1.38
CA CYS A 114 -12.36 5.65 1.77
C CYS A 114 -13.55 5.05 1.00
N MET A 115 -14.65 5.83 0.85
CA MET A 115 -15.86 5.43 0.11
C MET A 115 -15.67 5.44 -1.40
N GLY A 116 -14.93 6.43 -1.92
CA GLY A 116 -14.81 6.65 -3.36
C GLY A 116 -13.70 5.83 -4.03
N LEU A 117 -12.70 5.39 -3.26
CA LEU A 117 -11.53 4.72 -3.79
C LEU A 117 -11.13 3.48 -2.99
N ASP A 118 -10.75 3.59 -1.71
CA ASP A 118 -10.06 2.52 -0.99
C ASP A 118 -10.88 1.22 -0.93
N ILE A 119 -12.15 1.30 -0.53
CA ILE A 119 -12.99 0.11 -0.39
C ILE A 119 -13.44 -0.43 -1.77
N PRO A 120 -13.91 0.40 -2.72
CA PRO A 120 -14.21 -0.07 -4.07
C PRO A 120 -13.03 -0.71 -4.80
N GLU A 121 -11.84 -0.11 -4.71
CA GLU A 121 -10.61 -0.66 -5.31
C GLU A 121 -10.18 -1.98 -4.63
N SER A 122 -10.40 -2.11 -3.31
CA SER A 122 -10.14 -3.36 -2.59
C SER A 122 -11.02 -4.50 -3.10
N ALA A 123 -12.33 -4.24 -3.26
CA ALA A 123 -13.26 -5.19 -3.84
C ALA A 123 -12.92 -5.52 -5.30
N ALA A 124 -12.62 -4.48 -6.09
CA ALA A 124 -12.22 -4.63 -7.50
C ALA A 124 -10.95 -5.47 -7.66
N CYS A 125 -9.96 -5.26 -6.78
CA CYS A 125 -8.71 -6.03 -6.78
C CYS A 125 -8.96 -7.53 -6.53
N ILE A 126 -9.73 -7.87 -5.49
CA ILE A 126 -10.07 -9.27 -5.21
C ILE A 126 -10.87 -9.88 -6.37
N ARG A 127 -11.84 -9.14 -6.92
CA ARG A 127 -12.63 -9.54 -8.10
C ARG A 127 -11.74 -9.80 -9.31
N TRP A 128 -10.80 -8.92 -9.60
CA TRP A 128 -9.88 -9.04 -10.71
C TRP A 128 -9.03 -10.32 -10.60
N HIS A 129 -8.44 -10.59 -9.43
CA HIS A 129 -7.66 -11.80 -9.19
C HIS A 129 -8.51 -13.07 -9.24
N ALA A 130 -9.76 -13.01 -8.77
CA ALA A 130 -10.71 -14.11 -8.92
C ALA A 130 -11.01 -14.42 -10.39
N GLU A 131 -11.25 -13.39 -11.21
CA GLU A 131 -11.55 -13.55 -12.63
C GLU A 131 -10.39 -14.11 -13.44
N VAL A 132 -9.15 -13.83 -13.05
CA VAL A 132 -7.93 -14.32 -13.72
C VAL A 132 -7.57 -15.74 -13.31
N THR A 133 -8.09 -16.27 -12.20
CA THR A 133 -7.72 -17.57 -11.63
C THR A 133 -7.79 -18.72 -12.64
N ASP A 134 -8.78 -18.74 -13.52
CA ASP A 134 -9.00 -19.77 -14.55
C ASP A 134 -8.47 -19.41 -15.95
N LYS A 135 -7.70 -18.31 -16.07
CA LYS A 135 -7.20 -17.79 -17.35
C LYS A 135 -5.69 -17.88 -17.51
N ARG A 136 -4.99 -18.38 -16.50
CA ARG A 136 -3.55 -18.60 -16.54
C ARG A 136 -3.27 -20.08 -16.80
N TYR A 137 -2.67 -20.36 -17.96
CA TYR A 137 -2.35 -21.71 -18.37
C TYR A 137 -0.93 -22.11 -17.97
N ASP A 138 -0.76 -23.37 -17.62
CA ASP A 138 0.54 -24.01 -17.54
C ASP A 138 1.09 -24.29 -18.94
N ALA A 139 2.35 -24.73 -19.02
CA ALA A 139 3.03 -24.89 -20.29
C ALA A 139 3.52 -26.30 -20.53
N LEU A 140 3.59 -26.68 -21.80
CA LEU A 140 4.36 -27.82 -22.28
C LEU A 140 5.64 -27.28 -22.95
N SER A 141 6.81 -27.73 -22.52
CA SER A 141 8.04 -27.34 -23.17
C SER A 141 8.28 -28.19 -24.45
N PRO A 142 8.89 -27.64 -25.50
CA PRO A 142 9.28 -28.41 -26.65
C PRO A 142 10.29 -29.50 -26.24
N SER A 143 9.93 -30.75 -26.54
CA SER A 143 10.77 -31.94 -26.27
C SER A 143 10.68 -32.92 -27.43
N GLY A 144 11.56 -33.90 -27.48
CA GLY A 144 11.53 -34.94 -28.50
C GLY A 144 10.31 -35.85 -28.38
N ALA A 145 9.97 -36.59 -29.44
CA ALA A 145 8.76 -37.43 -29.50
C ALA A 145 8.66 -38.51 -28.39
N SER A 146 9.76 -38.84 -27.73
CA SER A 146 9.80 -39.79 -26.63
C SER A 146 9.65 -39.17 -25.22
N VAL A 147 9.30 -37.87 -25.12
CA VAL A 147 9.24 -37.15 -23.86
C VAL A 147 8.06 -36.18 -23.87
N VAL A 148 7.34 -36.10 -22.75
CA VAL A 148 6.43 -35.01 -22.43
C VAL A 148 7.01 -34.24 -21.24
N SER A 149 7.20 -32.93 -21.40
CA SER A 149 7.69 -32.05 -20.34
C SER A 149 6.62 -31.01 -20.02
N MET A 150 6.09 -31.10 -18.81
CA MET A 150 5.07 -30.17 -18.29
C MET A 150 5.74 -29.19 -17.32
N ILE A 151 5.37 -27.89 -17.41
CA ILE A 151 5.75 -26.86 -16.47
C ILE A 151 4.48 -26.37 -15.79
N THR A 152 4.32 -26.67 -14.50
CA THR A 152 3.14 -26.31 -13.71
C THR A 152 3.47 -25.24 -12.68
N ARG A 153 2.47 -24.41 -12.34
CA ARG A 153 2.50 -23.47 -11.22
C ARG A 153 1.80 -24.10 -10.03
N GLU A 154 2.53 -24.27 -8.95
CA GLU A 154 1.98 -24.77 -7.69
C GLU A 154 1.96 -23.64 -6.66
N PRO A 155 0.92 -23.57 -5.79
CA PRO A 155 0.92 -22.60 -4.69
C PRO A 155 2.13 -22.82 -3.79
N ILE A 156 2.76 -21.73 -3.32
CA ILE A 156 4.01 -21.82 -2.56
C ILE A 156 3.80 -22.43 -1.15
N GLY A 157 2.60 -22.28 -0.57
CA GLY A 157 2.32 -22.83 0.76
C GLY A 157 1.66 -21.85 1.72
N VAL A 158 2.34 -21.58 2.84
CA VAL A 158 1.92 -20.63 3.87
C VAL A 158 2.58 -19.28 3.63
N VAL A 159 1.77 -18.25 3.43
CA VAL A 159 2.19 -16.87 3.15
C VAL A 159 1.98 -16.00 4.38
N GLY A 160 3.04 -15.33 4.83
CA GLY A 160 2.95 -14.24 5.80
C GLY A 160 2.79 -12.91 5.06
N ALA A 161 1.67 -12.20 5.24
CA ALA A 161 1.43 -10.87 4.67
C ALA A 161 1.51 -9.80 5.77
N VAL A 162 2.48 -8.89 5.69
CA VAL A 162 2.67 -7.81 6.66
C VAL A 162 2.33 -6.49 6.00
N LEU A 163 1.31 -5.82 6.54
CA LEU A 163 0.66 -4.67 5.91
C LEU A 163 1.10 -3.33 6.52
N PRO A 164 1.10 -2.26 5.74
CA PRO A 164 1.25 -0.90 6.22
C PRO A 164 -0.08 -0.34 6.73
N TRP A 165 -0.04 0.87 7.26
CA TRP A 165 -1.20 1.54 7.85
C TRP A 165 -1.90 2.56 6.92
N ASN A 166 -1.28 2.92 5.80
CA ASN A 166 -1.76 4.03 4.97
C ASN A 166 -2.92 3.68 4.00
N PHE A 167 -3.07 2.40 3.63
CA PHE A 167 -4.17 1.87 2.81
C PHE A 167 -4.56 0.47 3.31
N PRO A 168 -5.18 0.34 4.50
CA PRO A 168 -5.35 -0.95 5.17
C PRO A 168 -6.06 -2.00 4.33
N ALA A 169 -7.29 -1.73 3.86
CA ALA A 169 -8.07 -2.67 3.06
C ALA A 169 -7.45 -2.91 1.68
N LEU A 170 -6.95 -1.84 1.03
CA LEU A 170 -6.38 -1.96 -0.31
C LEU A 170 -5.09 -2.79 -0.30
N MET A 171 -4.19 -2.56 0.66
CA MET A 171 -2.95 -3.34 0.79
C MET A 171 -3.23 -4.78 1.22
N LEU A 172 -4.27 -5.01 2.01
CA LEU A 172 -4.78 -6.37 2.26
C LEU A 172 -5.19 -7.04 0.96
N ALA A 173 -6.02 -6.37 0.14
CA ALA A 173 -6.53 -6.92 -1.12
C ALA A 173 -5.40 -7.24 -2.11
N TRP A 174 -4.36 -6.40 -2.19
CA TRP A 174 -3.19 -6.63 -3.04
C TRP A 174 -2.40 -7.88 -2.64
N LYS A 175 -2.42 -8.28 -1.36
CA LYS A 175 -1.73 -9.48 -0.87
C LYS A 175 -2.62 -10.71 -0.93
N ILE A 176 -3.85 -10.64 -0.37
CA ILE A 176 -4.70 -11.83 -0.30
C ILE A 176 -5.36 -12.18 -1.64
N GLY A 177 -5.67 -11.21 -2.49
CA GLY A 177 -6.26 -11.45 -3.80
C GLY A 177 -5.45 -12.46 -4.64
N PRO A 178 -4.20 -12.15 -4.99
CA PRO A 178 -3.37 -13.07 -5.76
C PRO A 178 -2.99 -14.34 -4.97
N ALA A 179 -2.68 -14.24 -3.65
CA ALA A 179 -2.24 -15.37 -2.87
C ALA A 179 -3.33 -16.45 -2.72
N LEU A 180 -4.56 -16.04 -2.41
CA LEU A 180 -5.71 -16.95 -2.28
C LEU A 180 -6.15 -17.49 -3.65
N SER A 181 -6.10 -16.68 -4.70
CA SER A 181 -6.52 -17.10 -6.05
C SER A 181 -5.70 -18.29 -6.57
N VAL A 182 -4.42 -18.36 -6.23
CA VAL A 182 -3.54 -19.46 -6.63
C VAL A 182 -3.54 -20.65 -5.65
N GLY A 183 -4.19 -20.51 -4.48
CA GLY A 183 -4.42 -21.63 -3.57
C GLY A 183 -3.55 -21.66 -2.31
N ASN A 184 -2.89 -20.57 -1.94
CA ASN A 184 -2.12 -20.48 -0.70
C ASN A 184 -3.02 -20.31 0.54
N SER A 185 -2.47 -20.62 1.73
CA SER A 185 -2.97 -20.14 3.00
C SER A 185 -2.22 -18.88 3.42
N VAL A 186 -2.92 -17.89 4.01
CA VAL A 186 -2.36 -16.57 4.30
C VAL A 186 -2.54 -16.18 5.76
N ILE A 187 -1.46 -15.73 6.39
CA ILE A 187 -1.47 -15.12 7.71
C ILE A 187 -1.16 -13.65 7.53
N VAL A 188 -2.11 -12.79 7.88
CA VAL A 188 -1.98 -11.34 7.76
C VAL A 188 -1.60 -10.75 9.11
N LYS A 189 -0.55 -9.93 9.13
CA LYS A 189 -0.23 -9.05 10.26
C LYS A 189 -0.51 -7.60 9.81
N PRO A 190 -1.66 -7.01 10.20
CA PRO A 190 -1.94 -5.60 9.91
C PRO A 190 -0.99 -4.68 10.69
N ALA A 191 -0.89 -3.41 10.28
CA ALA A 191 -0.22 -2.41 11.09
C ALA A 191 -0.92 -2.24 12.46
N GLU A 192 -0.16 -1.87 13.48
CA GLU A 192 -0.69 -1.69 14.85
C GLU A 192 -1.80 -0.65 14.89
N GLN A 193 -1.67 0.38 14.07
CA GLN A 193 -2.59 1.50 14.01
C GLN A 193 -3.91 1.16 13.31
N THR A 194 -3.90 0.21 12.36
CA THR A 194 -5.01 -0.02 11.42
C THR A 194 -5.35 -1.50 11.30
N SER A 195 -5.89 -2.08 12.37
CA SER A 195 -6.24 -3.50 12.42
C SER A 195 -7.71 -3.81 12.15
N LEU A 196 -8.62 -2.85 12.38
CA LEU A 196 -10.05 -3.11 12.47
C LEU A 196 -10.68 -3.45 11.12
N SER A 197 -10.38 -2.66 10.08
CA SER A 197 -10.86 -2.94 8.72
C SER A 197 -10.37 -4.29 8.19
N THR A 198 -9.09 -4.63 8.44
CA THR A 198 -8.49 -5.93 8.09
C THR A 198 -9.20 -7.09 8.82
N LEU A 199 -9.47 -6.93 10.10
CA LEU A 199 -10.19 -7.92 10.91
C LEU A 199 -11.63 -8.13 10.41
N ARG A 200 -12.32 -7.06 10.03
CA ARG A 200 -13.67 -7.14 9.47
C ARG A 200 -13.69 -7.85 8.12
N ILE A 201 -12.72 -7.58 7.24
CA ILE A 201 -12.61 -8.28 5.96
C ILE A 201 -12.34 -9.79 6.17
N ALA A 202 -11.63 -10.18 7.23
CA ALA A 202 -11.43 -11.60 7.54
C ALA A 202 -12.75 -12.30 7.94
N ASP A 203 -13.66 -11.64 8.66
CA ASP A 203 -15.00 -12.15 8.92
C ASP A 203 -15.79 -12.34 7.61
N LEU A 204 -15.73 -11.33 6.72
CA LEU A 204 -16.38 -11.40 5.40
C LEU A 204 -15.79 -12.52 4.53
N ALA A 205 -14.49 -12.79 4.64
CA ALA A 205 -13.85 -13.89 3.92
C ALA A 205 -14.38 -15.26 4.38
N LEU A 206 -14.57 -15.45 5.68
CA LEU A 206 -15.20 -16.67 6.22
C LEU A 206 -16.66 -16.79 5.75
N GLU A 207 -17.44 -15.69 5.78
CA GLU A 207 -18.81 -15.64 5.28
C GLU A 207 -18.89 -15.95 3.78
N ALA A 208 -17.90 -15.51 3.00
CA ALA A 208 -17.79 -15.81 1.58
C ALA A 208 -17.52 -17.29 1.29
N GLY A 209 -17.03 -18.06 2.27
CA GLY A 209 -16.70 -19.45 2.14
C GLY A 209 -15.19 -19.75 2.05
N VAL A 210 -14.31 -18.81 2.38
CA VAL A 210 -12.89 -19.11 2.59
C VAL A 210 -12.78 -20.08 3.79
N PRO A 211 -12.21 -21.28 3.63
CA PRO A 211 -12.18 -22.26 4.70
C PRO A 211 -11.38 -21.78 5.92
N ALA A 212 -11.79 -22.24 7.12
CA ALA A 212 -11.06 -21.98 8.35
C ALA A 212 -9.59 -22.40 8.21
N GLY A 213 -8.66 -21.58 8.69
CA GLY A 213 -7.23 -21.79 8.57
C GLY A 213 -6.60 -21.25 7.27
N VAL A 214 -7.37 -21.08 6.18
CA VAL A 214 -6.83 -20.53 4.91
C VAL A 214 -6.48 -19.05 5.02
N LEU A 215 -7.24 -18.28 5.81
CA LEU A 215 -6.95 -16.90 6.13
C LEU A 215 -6.97 -16.70 7.65
N SER A 216 -5.93 -16.12 8.19
CA SER A 216 -5.85 -15.65 9.57
C SER A 216 -5.35 -14.22 9.62
N VAL A 217 -5.83 -13.43 10.59
CA VAL A 217 -5.35 -12.08 10.89
C VAL A 217 -4.84 -12.05 12.32
N VAL A 218 -3.53 -11.92 12.48
CA VAL A 218 -2.85 -11.88 13.78
C VAL A 218 -2.39 -10.46 14.04
N THR A 219 -3.08 -9.80 14.94
CA THR A 219 -2.75 -8.45 15.40
C THR A 219 -1.52 -8.47 16.31
N GLY A 220 -0.98 -7.31 16.65
CA GLY A 220 0.20 -7.23 17.53
C GLY A 220 1.30 -6.34 16.96
N LEU A 221 2.34 -6.14 17.73
CA LEU A 221 3.42 -5.23 17.39
C LEU A 221 4.37 -5.83 16.32
N GLY A 222 4.99 -4.96 15.52
CA GLY A 222 5.96 -5.39 14.51
C GLY A 222 7.16 -6.14 15.09
N GLU A 223 7.65 -5.72 16.24
CA GLU A 223 8.79 -6.30 16.94
C GLU A 223 8.48 -7.63 17.65
N SER A 224 7.20 -7.97 17.87
CA SER A 224 6.77 -9.26 18.43
C SER A 224 6.12 -10.14 17.36
N ALA A 225 4.84 -9.92 17.03
CA ALA A 225 4.11 -10.73 16.05
C ALA A 225 4.72 -10.65 14.64
N GLY A 226 5.13 -9.45 14.17
CA GLY A 226 5.74 -9.26 12.86
C GLY A 226 7.08 -9.99 12.73
N GLN A 227 7.95 -9.89 13.75
CA GLN A 227 9.22 -10.60 13.79
C GLN A 227 9.03 -12.11 13.87
N ALA A 228 8.10 -12.58 14.72
CA ALA A 228 7.79 -14.00 14.86
C ALA A 228 7.31 -14.60 13.50
N LEU A 229 6.40 -13.91 12.80
CA LEU A 229 5.94 -14.32 11.47
C LEU A 229 7.09 -14.37 10.46
N GLY A 230 7.95 -13.33 10.45
CA GLY A 230 9.11 -13.26 9.55
C GLY A 230 10.14 -14.37 9.78
N ARG A 231 10.31 -14.81 11.03
CA ARG A 231 11.29 -15.85 11.42
C ARG A 231 10.72 -17.27 11.46
N HIS A 232 9.41 -17.45 11.33
CA HIS A 232 8.78 -18.75 11.50
C HIS A 232 9.21 -19.74 10.40
N ALA A 233 9.72 -20.92 10.78
CA ALA A 233 10.28 -21.89 9.84
C ALA A 233 9.25 -22.50 8.86
N ASP A 234 7.98 -22.58 9.25
CA ASP A 234 6.90 -23.13 8.44
C ASP A 234 6.13 -22.05 7.63
N VAL A 235 6.68 -20.85 7.50
CA VAL A 235 6.22 -19.84 6.55
C VAL A 235 7.11 -19.93 5.31
N ASP A 236 6.50 -20.07 4.13
CA ASP A 236 7.19 -20.30 2.86
C ASP A 236 7.52 -19.00 2.11
N LEU A 237 6.72 -17.95 2.34
CA LEU A 237 6.91 -16.62 1.75
C LEU A 237 6.47 -15.52 2.72
N VAL A 238 7.19 -14.41 2.76
CA VAL A 238 6.73 -13.17 3.38
C VAL A 238 6.56 -12.10 2.31
N ALA A 239 5.33 -11.55 2.21
CA ALA A 239 5.00 -10.37 1.44
C ALA A 239 4.86 -9.18 2.39
N PHE A 240 5.71 -8.18 2.23
CA PHE A 240 5.76 -7.00 3.10
C PHE A 240 5.54 -5.73 2.30
N THR A 241 4.74 -4.83 2.84
CA THR A 241 4.67 -3.43 2.38
C THR A 241 4.90 -2.50 3.58
N GLY A 242 5.82 -1.53 3.42
CA GLY A 242 6.16 -0.58 4.48
C GLY A 242 7.52 0.09 4.27
N SER A 243 8.19 0.49 5.37
CA SER A 243 9.48 1.19 5.26
C SER A 243 10.60 0.28 4.74
N THR A 244 11.51 0.85 3.96
CA THR A 244 12.71 0.14 3.45
C THR A 244 13.56 -0.47 4.58
N GLU A 245 13.66 0.22 5.72
CA GLU A 245 14.39 -0.29 6.89
C GLU A 245 13.77 -1.59 7.42
N THR A 246 12.44 -1.61 7.58
CA THR A 246 11.73 -2.80 8.02
C THR A 246 11.78 -3.91 6.99
N GLY A 247 11.67 -3.58 5.69
CA GLY A 247 11.82 -4.56 4.61
C GLY A 247 13.18 -5.28 4.65
N LYS A 248 14.26 -4.56 4.91
CA LYS A 248 15.60 -5.17 5.09
C LYS A 248 15.63 -6.16 6.26
N ARG A 249 14.88 -5.93 7.35
CA ARG A 249 14.79 -6.89 8.47
C ARG A 249 14.18 -8.22 8.04
N PHE A 250 13.18 -8.21 7.16
CA PHE A 250 12.59 -9.46 6.63
C PHE A 250 13.57 -10.25 5.77
N LEU A 251 14.45 -9.59 5.00
CA LEU A 251 15.55 -10.27 4.31
C LEU A 251 16.52 -10.94 5.29
N HIS A 252 16.87 -10.26 6.40
CA HIS A 252 17.68 -10.87 7.46
C HIS A 252 16.95 -12.06 8.11
N TYR A 253 15.66 -11.94 8.41
CA TYR A 253 14.89 -13.05 8.99
C TYR A 253 14.85 -14.27 8.07
N SER A 254 14.72 -14.06 6.75
CA SER A 254 14.78 -15.14 5.76
C SER A 254 16.17 -15.81 5.75
N ALA A 255 17.24 -15.01 5.70
CA ALA A 255 18.61 -15.51 5.67
C ALA A 255 18.98 -16.29 6.94
N ASP A 256 18.50 -15.84 8.11
CA ASP A 256 18.77 -16.46 9.41
C ASP A 256 17.95 -17.72 9.69
N THR A 257 16.92 -18.04 8.85
CA THR A 257 15.99 -19.14 9.12
C THR A 257 15.94 -20.16 7.98
N ASN A 258 14.85 -20.21 7.23
CA ASN A 258 14.56 -21.26 6.25
C ASN A 258 14.74 -20.82 4.78
N LEU A 259 15.36 -19.66 4.52
CA LEU A 259 15.50 -19.08 3.17
C LEU A 259 14.15 -18.85 2.46
N LYS A 260 13.07 -18.56 3.23
CA LYS A 260 11.75 -18.26 2.66
C LYS A 260 11.83 -17.12 1.66
N ARG A 261 11.01 -17.16 0.63
CA ARG A 261 10.90 -16.05 -0.32
C ARG A 261 10.44 -14.78 0.39
N VAL A 262 11.04 -13.66 0.04
CA VAL A 262 10.66 -12.33 0.56
C VAL A 262 10.31 -11.43 -0.61
N VAL A 263 9.13 -10.82 -0.55
CA VAL A 263 8.65 -9.83 -1.52
C VAL A 263 8.42 -8.52 -0.78
N LEU A 264 9.05 -7.46 -1.24
CA LEU A 264 9.01 -6.16 -0.59
C LEU A 264 8.45 -5.10 -1.54
N GLU A 265 7.48 -4.35 -1.03
CA GLU A 265 7.07 -3.04 -1.54
C GLU A 265 7.43 -1.99 -0.49
N CYS A 266 8.28 -1.04 -0.86
CA CYS A 266 8.86 -0.06 0.06
C CYS A 266 8.59 1.36 -0.41
N GLY A 267 9.12 2.33 0.36
CA GLY A 267 8.90 3.75 0.13
C GLY A 267 9.43 4.29 -1.20
N GLY A 268 9.13 5.55 -1.44
CA GLY A 268 9.53 6.28 -2.64
C GLY A 268 9.92 7.74 -2.35
N LYS A 269 10.69 8.31 -3.26
CA LYS A 269 10.94 9.77 -3.36
C LYS A 269 10.69 10.19 -4.80
N ASN A 270 9.42 10.13 -5.20
CA ASN A 270 9.02 10.11 -6.59
C ASN A 270 9.10 11.50 -7.22
N PRO A 271 9.70 11.63 -8.41
CA PRO A 271 9.76 12.89 -9.13
C PRO A 271 8.51 13.12 -9.98
N GLN A 272 8.10 14.36 -10.07
CA GLN A 272 7.21 14.89 -11.10
C GLN A 272 8.05 15.77 -12.02
N VAL A 273 8.34 15.32 -13.23
CA VAL A 273 9.20 16.03 -14.18
C VAL A 273 8.34 16.83 -15.15
N VAL A 274 8.36 18.15 -15.03
CA VAL A 274 7.60 19.07 -15.89
C VAL A 274 8.51 19.63 -16.97
N LEU A 275 8.25 19.30 -18.24
CA LEU A 275 9.07 19.76 -19.36
C LEU A 275 8.65 21.15 -19.85
N PRO A 276 9.56 21.89 -20.53
CA PRO A 276 9.29 23.26 -20.97
C PRO A 276 8.25 23.37 -22.09
N ASP A 277 7.86 22.25 -22.73
CA ASP A 277 6.89 22.19 -23.82
C ASP A 277 5.44 22.01 -23.34
N VAL A 278 5.19 21.96 -22.04
CA VAL A 278 3.84 21.86 -21.47
C VAL A 278 3.11 23.18 -21.62
N ALA A 279 1.95 23.17 -22.30
CA ALA A 279 1.11 24.35 -22.50
C ALA A 279 0.04 24.52 -21.42
N ASN A 280 -0.55 23.41 -20.92
CA ASN A 280 -1.64 23.46 -19.93
C ASN A 280 -1.11 23.26 -18.50
N LEU A 281 -0.60 24.34 -17.89
CA LEU A 281 -0.11 24.30 -16.51
C LEU A 281 -1.21 24.18 -15.45
N ASP A 282 -2.46 24.50 -15.77
CA ASP A 282 -3.59 24.31 -14.83
C ASP A 282 -3.83 22.83 -14.60
N ALA A 283 -3.90 22.03 -15.65
CA ALA A 283 -4.02 20.57 -15.55
C ALA A 283 -2.82 19.94 -14.83
N VAL A 284 -1.60 20.43 -15.07
CA VAL A 284 -0.41 19.97 -14.33
C VAL A 284 -0.53 20.30 -12.86
N ALA A 285 -0.96 21.51 -12.49
CA ALA A 285 -1.09 21.95 -11.11
C ALA A 285 -2.12 21.11 -10.33
N GLU A 286 -3.30 20.82 -10.93
CA GLU A 286 -4.32 19.96 -10.33
C GLU A 286 -3.78 18.56 -10.03
N GLN A 287 -3.16 17.93 -11.01
CA GLN A 287 -2.59 16.60 -10.87
C GLN A 287 -1.36 16.57 -9.95
N ALA A 288 -0.52 17.61 -9.97
CA ALA A 288 0.66 17.71 -9.13
C ALA A 288 0.30 17.90 -7.65
N VAL A 289 -0.76 18.65 -7.36
CA VAL A 289 -1.32 18.78 -6.01
C VAL A 289 -1.88 17.42 -5.55
N ALA A 290 -2.68 16.75 -6.39
CA ALA A 290 -3.18 15.42 -6.08
C ALA A 290 -2.03 14.43 -5.83
N ALA A 291 -1.03 14.38 -6.69
CA ALA A 291 0.14 13.52 -6.53
C ALA A 291 0.93 13.76 -5.24
N ALA A 292 0.99 15.00 -4.76
CA ALA A 292 1.77 15.36 -3.57
C ALA A 292 0.98 15.21 -2.26
N PHE A 293 -0.33 15.47 -2.27
CA PHE A 293 -1.10 15.65 -1.04
C PHE A 293 -2.24 14.64 -0.85
N TRP A 294 -2.63 13.90 -1.89
CA TRP A 294 -3.59 12.81 -1.74
C TRP A 294 -3.18 11.86 -0.60
N ASN A 295 -4.16 11.39 0.16
CA ASN A 295 -3.92 10.61 1.37
C ASN A 295 -2.96 11.30 2.37
N MET A 296 -3.08 12.61 2.56
CA MET A 296 -2.20 13.44 3.42
C MET A 296 -0.71 13.34 3.04
N GLY A 297 -0.37 12.92 1.79
CA GLY A 297 1.00 12.60 1.40
C GLY A 297 1.57 11.32 2.05
N GLU A 298 0.77 10.58 2.79
CA GLU A 298 1.07 9.26 3.37
C GLU A 298 0.92 8.16 2.32
N ASN A 299 1.60 8.34 1.20
CA ASN A 299 1.54 7.50 0.02
C ASN A 299 2.93 7.22 -0.53
N CYS A 300 3.24 5.93 -0.72
CA CYS A 300 4.55 5.50 -1.25
C CYS A 300 4.81 6.00 -2.68
N SER A 301 3.75 6.21 -3.49
CA SER A 301 3.83 6.76 -4.85
C SER A 301 3.73 8.29 -4.89
N ALA A 302 3.63 9.00 -3.74
CA ALA A 302 3.49 10.46 -3.70
C ALA A 302 4.57 11.17 -4.52
N GLY A 303 4.16 12.05 -5.41
CA GLY A 303 5.03 12.89 -6.23
C GLY A 303 5.62 14.06 -5.44
N SER A 304 6.51 13.78 -4.49
CA SER A 304 7.00 14.72 -3.49
C SER A 304 8.13 15.62 -3.94
N ARG A 305 8.66 15.45 -5.19
CA ARG A 305 9.66 16.31 -5.81
C ARG A 305 9.16 16.80 -7.17
N ILE A 306 8.98 18.10 -7.34
CA ILE A 306 8.64 18.70 -8.64
C ILE A 306 9.90 19.25 -9.28
N LEU A 307 10.29 18.66 -10.40
CA LEU A 307 11.42 19.09 -11.21
C LEU A 307 10.88 19.97 -12.34
N VAL A 308 11.28 21.23 -12.38
CA VAL A 308 10.68 22.23 -13.28
C VAL A 308 11.75 23.17 -13.85
N PRO A 309 11.64 23.60 -15.14
CA PRO A 309 12.52 24.62 -15.68
C PRO A 309 12.17 25.98 -15.05
N SER A 310 13.16 26.86 -14.90
CA SER A 310 12.99 28.19 -14.31
C SER A 310 11.86 29.00 -14.98
N SER A 311 11.67 28.80 -16.29
CA SER A 311 10.63 29.50 -17.07
C SER A 311 9.19 29.19 -16.68
N LEU A 312 8.94 28.01 -16.09
CA LEU A 312 7.58 27.56 -15.71
C LEU A 312 7.37 27.58 -14.19
N LYS A 313 8.44 27.66 -13.39
CA LYS A 313 8.39 27.49 -11.93
C LYS A 313 7.41 28.45 -11.24
N ALA A 314 7.54 29.77 -11.51
CA ALA A 314 6.71 30.77 -10.83
C ALA A 314 5.21 30.56 -11.14
N SER A 315 4.86 30.32 -12.40
CA SER A 315 3.48 30.08 -12.81
C SER A 315 2.91 28.78 -12.25
N LEU A 316 3.69 27.72 -12.23
CA LEU A 316 3.22 26.43 -11.66
C LEU A 316 3.03 26.54 -10.14
N LEU A 317 3.93 27.22 -9.41
CA LEU A 317 3.78 27.49 -7.98
C LEU A 317 2.50 28.26 -7.66
N GLU A 318 2.22 29.35 -8.41
CA GLU A 318 0.99 30.14 -8.26
C GLU A 318 -0.27 29.27 -8.47
N LYS A 319 -0.28 28.51 -9.56
CA LYS A 319 -1.42 27.62 -9.89
C LYS A 319 -1.62 26.52 -8.85
N MET A 320 -0.56 25.89 -8.36
CA MET A 320 -0.67 24.88 -7.30
C MET A 320 -1.17 25.48 -5.98
N GLN A 321 -0.78 26.70 -5.63
CA GLN A 321 -1.34 27.39 -4.45
C GLN A 321 -2.85 27.64 -4.62
N ALA A 322 -3.29 28.09 -5.80
CA ALA A 322 -4.70 28.28 -6.08
C ALA A 322 -5.51 26.97 -5.98
N VAL A 323 -4.99 25.85 -6.48
CA VAL A 323 -5.61 24.53 -6.34
C VAL A 323 -5.72 24.11 -4.86
N LEU A 324 -4.67 24.39 -4.06
CA LEU A 324 -4.63 24.05 -2.63
C LEU A 324 -5.67 24.78 -1.78
N GLU A 325 -6.18 25.94 -2.21
CA GLU A 325 -7.27 26.64 -1.51
C GLU A 325 -8.53 25.75 -1.37
N GLY A 326 -8.74 24.83 -2.31
CA GLY A 326 -9.83 23.82 -2.28
C GLY A 326 -9.51 22.56 -1.47
N TRP A 327 -8.29 22.42 -0.94
CA TRP A 327 -7.86 21.24 -0.17
C TRP A 327 -8.01 21.47 1.33
N VAL A 328 -9.26 21.41 1.80
CA VAL A 328 -9.61 21.68 3.20
C VAL A 328 -9.04 20.58 4.11
N THR A 329 -8.32 20.99 5.15
CA THR A 329 -7.88 20.09 6.24
C THR A 329 -8.93 20.06 7.35
N GLY A 330 -9.40 18.85 7.71
CA GLY A 330 -10.53 18.76 8.64
C GLY A 330 -10.74 17.41 9.31
N ASP A 331 -11.90 17.26 9.95
CA ASP A 331 -12.34 15.98 10.50
C ASP A 331 -12.53 14.97 9.36
N PRO A 332 -11.91 13.79 9.40
CA PRO A 332 -12.03 12.78 8.35
C PRO A 332 -13.46 12.36 8.01
N LEU A 333 -14.39 12.47 8.96
CA LEU A 333 -15.80 12.13 8.74
C LEU A 333 -16.58 13.20 7.98
N ASP A 334 -15.99 14.39 7.75
CA ASP A 334 -16.63 15.43 6.95
C ASP A 334 -16.36 15.16 5.45
N PRO A 335 -17.41 14.91 4.64
CA PRO A 335 -17.24 14.55 3.22
C PRO A 335 -16.62 15.66 2.35
N ASP A 336 -16.60 16.92 2.82
CA ASP A 336 -16.00 18.05 2.11
C ASP A 336 -14.50 18.20 2.39
N VAL A 337 -13.97 17.43 3.34
CA VAL A 337 -12.54 17.43 3.70
C VAL A 337 -11.74 16.63 2.68
N LYS A 338 -10.59 17.19 2.29
CA LYS A 338 -9.60 16.57 1.39
C LYS A 338 -8.34 16.09 2.10
N LEU A 339 -8.03 16.68 3.27
CA LEU A 339 -6.87 16.32 4.08
C LEU A 339 -7.33 15.99 5.50
N GLY A 340 -7.15 14.75 5.89
CA GLY A 340 -7.38 14.26 7.24
C GLY A 340 -6.20 14.48 8.18
N SER A 341 -6.13 13.69 9.24
CA SER A 341 -5.00 13.67 10.18
C SER A 341 -3.91 12.69 9.73
N LEU A 342 -2.68 12.92 10.17
CA LEU A 342 -1.60 11.94 10.08
C LEU A 342 -1.87 10.80 11.06
N ILE A 343 -1.30 9.64 10.77
CA ILE A 343 -1.64 8.37 11.44
C ILE A 343 -1.39 8.36 12.96
N GLU A 344 -0.31 8.96 13.45
CA GLU A 344 0.08 8.91 14.86
C GLU A 344 1.00 10.07 15.25
N GLN A 345 1.14 10.32 16.57
CA GLN A 345 1.96 11.40 17.11
C GLN A 345 3.44 11.30 16.67
N LYS A 346 4.03 10.12 16.75
CA LYS A 346 5.43 9.91 16.37
C LYS A 346 5.69 10.27 14.90
N HIS A 347 4.76 9.91 14.02
CA HIS A 347 4.85 10.24 12.60
C HIS A 347 4.63 11.75 12.35
N TYR A 348 3.65 12.34 13.01
CA TYR A 348 3.41 13.78 12.97
C TYR A 348 4.65 14.59 13.39
N GLU A 349 5.30 14.21 14.51
CA GLU A 349 6.54 14.85 14.97
C GLU A 349 7.68 14.67 13.96
N LYS A 350 7.78 13.50 13.32
CA LYS A 350 8.75 13.23 12.24
C LYS A 350 8.53 14.16 11.05
N VAL A 351 7.28 14.32 10.59
CA VAL A 351 6.94 15.21 9.47
C VAL A 351 7.30 16.67 9.79
N LEU A 352 6.91 17.16 10.97
CA LEU A 352 7.29 18.50 11.41
C LEU A 352 8.83 18.66 11.53
N GLY A 353 9.52 17.63 12.00
CA GLY A 353 10.98 17.62 12.05
C GLY A 353 11.64 17.75 10.66
N HIS A 354 11.09 17.09 9.64
CA HIS A 354 11.54 17.28 8.25
C HIS A 354 11.30 18.71 7.73
N ILE A 355 10.15 19.29 8.06
CA ILE A 355 9.81 20.66 7.70
C ILE A 355 10.82 21.65 8.32
N GLU A 356 11.10 21.55 9.62
CA GLU A 356 12.05 22.42 10.30
C GLU A 356 13.49 22.24 9.79
N LYS A 357 13.88 20.99 9.50
CA LYS A 357 15.18 20.70 8.91
C LYS A 357 15.34 21.34 7.54
N ALA A 358 14.32 21.25 6.68
CA ALA A 358 14.35 21.89 5.36
C ALA A 358 14.49 23.42 5.45
N LYS A 359 13.77 24.07 6.39
CA LYS A 359 13.93 25.50 6.69
C LYS A 359 15.36 25.85 7.11
N ALA A 360 15.95 25.04 7.99
CA ALA A 360 17.33 25.23 8.47
C ALA A 360 18.38 25.03 7.35
N GLU A 361 18.10 24.17 6.37
CA GLU A 361 18.93 23.96 5.18
C GLU A 361 18.78 25.08 4.13
N GLY A 362 17.86 26.04 4.33
CA GLY A 362 17.65 27.20 3.47
C GLY A 362 16.53 27.06 2.43
N ALA A 363 15.73 26.00 2.50
CA ALA A 363 14.54 25.87 1.66
C ALA A 363 13.49 26.94 2.04
N ARG A 364 12.87 27.56 1.04
CA ARG A 364 11.86 28.61 1.24
C ARG A 364 10.46 27.97 1.34
N VAL A 365 9.77 28.19 2.44
CA VAL A 365 8.34 27.83 2.57
C VAL A 365 7.52 28.76 1.69
N VAL A 366 6.73 28.19 0.80
CA VAL A 366 5.79 28.92 -0.07
C VAL A 366 4.41 28.99 0.61
N CYS A 367 3.95 27.87 1.15
CA CYS A 367 2.73 27.78 1.97
C CYS A 367 2.85 26.67 2.99
N GLY A 368 1.99 26.66 4.01
CA GLY A 368 1.99 25.67 5.06
C GLY A 368 3.19 25.76 6.01
N GLY A 369 3.83 24.64 6.27
CA GLY A 369 5.07 24.57 7.07
C GLY A 369 4.88 24.52 8.58
N LYS A 370 3.68 24.16 9.06
CA LYS A 370 3.36 24.09 10.50
C LYS A 370 2.21 23.11 10.78
N ALA A 371 2.02 22.85 12.05
CA ALA A 371 0.86 22.17 12.58
C ALA A 371 -0.43 22.98 12.40
N THR A 372 -1.56 22.31 12.28
CA THR A 372 -2.89 22.91 12.26
C THR A 372 -3.84 22.14 13.16
N ARG A 373 -5.03 22.69 13.45
CA ARG A 373 -6.10 22.07 14.28
C ARG A 373 -5.59 21.51 15.64
N THR A 374 -4.65 22.17 16.24
CA THR A 374 -3.95 21.70 17.47
C THR A 374 -4.88 21.55 18.69
N ASP A 375 -6.06 22.15 18.64
CA ASP A 375 -7.11 22.05 19.66
C ASP A 375 -7.97 20.78 19.53
N SER A 376 -7.87 20.05 18.42
CA SER A 376 -8.63 18.80 18.19
C SER A 376 -8.13 17.61 19.02
N GLY A 377 -6.88 17.66 19.48
CA GLY A 377 -6.15 16.54 20.07
C GLY A 377 -5.57 15.56 19.05
N GLY A 378 -5.84 15.76 17.75
CA GLY A 378 -5.31 14.96 16.64
C GLY A 378 -4.04 15.55 15.99
N TRP A 379 -3.55 14.85 15.00
CA TRP A 379 -2.22 15.12 14.40
C TRP A 379 -2.36 15.67 12.98
N PHE A 380 -2.54 16.98 12.83
CA PHE A 380 -2.77 17.65 11.55
C PHE A 380 -1.60 18.56 11.17
N VAL A 381 -1.18 18.47 9.90
CA VAL A 381 -0.12 19.29 9.31
C VAL A 381 -0.70 20.01 8.08
N GLU A 382 -0.39 21.30 7.93
CA GLU A 382 -0.80 22.04 6.73
C GLU A 382 -0.07 21.50 5.48
N PRO A 383 -0.77 21.42 4.32
CA PRO A 383 -0.11 21.10 3.07
C PRO A 383 1.01 22.10 2.80
N THR A 384 2.22 21.59 2.60
CA THR A 384 3.45 22.38 2.62
C THR A 384 4.18 22.30 1.28
N ILE A 385 4.45 23.45 0.69
CA ILE A 385 5.27 23.58 -0.53
C ILE A 385 6.58 24.28 -0.17
N PHE A 386 7.71 23.67 -0.53
CA PHE A 386 9.03 24.25 -0.47
C PHE A 386 9.53 24.66 -1.86
N ASP A 387 10.15 25.82 -1.94
CA ASP A 387 10.90 26.31 -3.09
C ASP A 387 12.38 26.56 -2.73
N ASN A 388 13.20 26.86 -3.74
CA ASN A 388 14.65 27.04 -3.61
C ASN A 388 15.34 25.79 -3.04
N VAL A 389 14.85 24.61 -3.40
CA VAL A 389 15.41 23.34 -2.94
C VAL A 389 16.47 22.85 -3.92
N THR A 390 17.64 22.48 -3.38
CA THR A 390 18.69 21.82 -4.15
C THR A 390 18.59 20.29 -4.02
N PRO A 391 19.11 19.50 -4.97
CA PRO A 391 19.09 18.04 -4.90
C PRO A 391 19.80 17.46 -3.67
N GLN A 392 20.67 18.23 -3.00
CA GLN A 392 21.44 17.82 -1.84
C GLN A 392 20.70 17.99 -0.51
N MET A 393 19.69 18.86 -0.47
CA MET A 393 18.90 19.09 0.74
C MET A 393 18.13 17.83 1.17
N SER A 394 17.96 17.65 2.48
CA SER A 394 17.30 16.48 3.03
C SER A 394 15.87 16.30 2.52
N ILE A 395 15.14 17.43 2.33
CA ILE A 395 13.76 17.42 1.81
C ILE A 395 13.67 16.91 0.37
N ALA A 396 14.75 16.96 -0.42
CA ALA A 396 14.83 16.39 -1.77
C ALA A 396 15.19 14.90 -1.77
N ARG A 397 15.75 14.38 -0.69
CA ARG A 397 16.32 13.02 -0.61
C ARG A 397 15.53 12.07 0.28
N ASP A 398 15.08 12.58 1.45
CA ASP A 398 14.39 11.75 2.44
C ASP A 398 12.89 11.63 2.14
N GLU A 399 12.34 10.45 2.35
CA GLU A 399 10.89 10.23 2.29
C GLU A 399 10.23 10.81 3.55
N VAL A 400 9.49 11.92 3.38
CA VAL A 400 8.76 12.56 4.48
C VAL A 400 7.54 11.74 4.89
N PHE A 401 6.83 11.20 3.89
CA PHE A 401 5.59 10.46 4.03
C PHE A 401 4.49 11.28 4.72
N GLY A 402 4.30 12.50 4.25
CA GLY A 402 3.37 13.49 4.78
C GLY A 402 3.09 14.57 3.74
N PRO A 403 2.22 15.57 4.04
CA PRO A 403 1.76 16.55 3.07
C PRO A 403 2.81 17.61 2.74
N VAL A 404 3.93 17.19 2.15
CA VAL A 404 5.10 18.04 1.88
C VAL A 404 5.66 17.76 0.49
N VAL A 405 5.79 18.80 -0.32
CA VAL A 405 6.38 18.75 -1.66
C VAL A 405 7.46 19.82 -1.82
N CYS A 406 8.47 19.54 -2.63
CA CYS A 406 9.54 20.51 -2.92
C CYS A 406 9.74 20.72 -4.41
N PHE A 407 10.08 21.96 -4.78
CA PHE A 407 10.43 22.39 -6.13
C PHE A 407 11.94 22.43 -6.30
N ILE A 408 12.42 21.79 -7.36
CA ILE A 408 13.83 21.73 -7.75
C ILE A 408 13.92 22.22 -9.19
N GLU A 409 14.72 23.24 -9.43
CA GLU A 409 14.98 23.72 -10.79
C GLU A 409 16.01 22.86 -11.49
N TYR A 410 15.87 22.77 -12.81
CA TYR A 410 16.85 22.15 -13.68
C TYR A 410 17.13 23.03 -14.91
N ALA A 411 18.33 22.94 -15.48
CA ALA A 411 18.76 23.75 -16.62
C ALA A 411 18.37 23.13 -17.96
N ASP A 412 18.43 21.79 -18.08
CA ASP A 412 18.07 21.07 -19.28
C ASP A 412 17.45 19.69 -18.97
N ILE A 413 16.94 19.02 -20.00
CA ILE A 413 16.26 17.72 -19.86
C ILE A 413 17.19 16.61 -19.32
N ASP A 414 18.47 16.66 -19.66
CA ASP A 414 19.42 15.66 -19.20
C ASP A 414 19.66 15.80 -17.70
N GLU A 415 19.78 17.02 -17.20
CA GLU A 415 19.86 17.32 -15.77
C GLU A 415 18.56 16.92 -15.05
N ALA A 416 17.38 17.20 -15.63
CA ALA A 416 16.10 16.77 -15.06
C ALA A 416 16.05 15.25 -14.86
N VAL A 417 16.47 14.46 -15.85
CA VAL A 417 16.55 13.01 -15.76
C VAL A 417 17.60 12.57 -14.74
N GLN A 418 18.73 13.25 -14.66
CA GLN A 418 19.76 12.97 -13.67
C GLN A 418 19.22 13.17 -12.24
N ILE A 419 18.61 14.33 -11.96
CA ILE A 419 18.02 14.64 -10.65
C ILE A 419 16.87 13.66 -10.33
N ALA A 420 16.02 13.33 -11.30
CA ALA A 420 14.94 12.35 -11.13
C ALA A 420 15.47 10.99 -10.64
N ASN A 421 16.60 10.57 -11.18
CA ASN A 421 17.24 9.29 -10.88
C ASN A 421 18.20 9.31 -9.68
N ASP A 422 18.64 10.52 -9.20
CA ASP A 422 19.54 10.66 -8.05
C ASP A 422 18.83 10.45 -6.73
N THR A 423 18.41 9.21 -6.50
CA THR A 423 17.76 8.73 -5.28
C THR A 423 18.01 7.25 -5.11
N CYS A 424 17.98 6.75 -3.87
CA CYS A 424 18.02 5.31 -3.59
C CYS A 424 16.68 4.61 -3.92
N TYR A 425 15.63 5.37 -4.20
CA TYR A 425 14.30 4.91 -4.52
C TYR A 425 14.05 4.80 -6.04
N GLY A 426 12.94 4.16 -6.40
CA GLY A 426 12.51 4.02 -7.79
C GLY A 426 11.12 3.40 -7.90
N LEU A 427 10.13 3.91 -7.11
CA LEU A 427 8.78 3.36 -7.12
C LEU A 427 7.97 3.90 -8.29
N ALA A 428 7.74 5.20 -8.31
CA ALA A 428 6.91 5.86 -9.31
C ALA A 428 7.56 7.16 -9.81
N ALA A 429 7.07 7.69 -10.93
CA ALA A 429 7.38 9.00 -11.45
C ALA A 429 6.25 9.50 -12.34
N SER A 430 6.05 10.83 -12.40
CA SER A 430 5.19 11.46 -13.40
C SER A 430 6.02 12.34 -14.33
N LEU A 431 5.69 12.32 -15.61
CA LEU A 431 6.31 13.13 -16.66
C LEU A 431 5.24 13.97 -17.35
N TRP A 432 5.46 15.27 -17.44
CA TRP A 432 4.55 16.23 -18.05
C TRP A 432 5.16 16.81 -19.33
N THR A 433 4.54 16.56 -20.49
CA THR A 433 5.02 16.98 -21.81
C THR A 433 3.93 16.92 -22.86
N ASP A 434 3.86 17.88 -23.77
CA ASP A 434 2.98 17.85 -24.93
C ASP A 434 3.63 17.20 -26.17
N ASN A 435 4.90 16.78 -26.04
CA ASN A 435 5.67 16.16 -27.11
C ASN A 435 5.74 14.63 -26.95
N VAL A 436 5.10 13.89 -27.84
CA VAL A 436 5.08 12.42 -27.80
C VAL A 436 6.48 11.79 -27.85
N ASN A 437 7.44 12.41 -28.56
CA ASN A 437 8.83 11.93 -28.59
C ASN A 437 9.52 12.07 -27.24
N HIS A 438 9.28 13.19 -26.52
CA HIS A 438 9.75 13.38 -25.15
C HIS A 438 9.10 12.36 -24.23
N ALA A 439 7.78 12.15 -24.34
CA ALA A 439 7.07 11.16 -23.54
C ALA A 439 7.77 9.80 -23.57
N HIS A 440 8.02 9.24 -24.76
CA HIS A 440 8.65 7.95 -24.93
C HIS A 440 10.14 7.93 -24.51
N LYS A 441 10.93 8.91 -24.98
CA LYS A 441 12.38 8.91 -24.79
C LYS A 441 12.77 9.19 -23.33
N ILE A 442 12.04 10.08 -22.64
CA ILE A 442 12.37 10.48 -21.28
C ILE A 442 11.81 9.46 -20.29
N ALA A 443 10.57 8.98 -20.48
CA ALA A 443 10.03 7.91 -19.65
C ALA A 443 10.95 6.68 -19.63
N ALA A 444 11.53 6.29 -20.77
CA ALA A 444 12.48 5.18 -20.86
C ALA A 444 13.78 5.41 -20.08
N ARG A 445 14.14 6.65 -19.76
CA ARG A 445 15.35 7.03 -19.00
C ARG A 445 15.12 7.14 -17.51
N ILE A 446 13.87 7.28 -17.05
CA ILE A 446 13.52 7.37 -15.64
C ILE A 446 13.54 5.97 -15.02
N ARG A 447 14.27 5.82 -13.92
CA ARG A 447 14.47 4.54 -13.21
C ARG A 447 13.42 4.34 -12.12
N ALA A 448 12.17 4.11 -12.53
CA ALA A 448 11.04 3.81 -11.66
C ALA A 448 10.24 2.61 -12.16
N GLY A 449 9.53 1.94 -11.27
CA GLY A 449 8.67 0.80 -11.61
C GLY A 449 7.44 1.22 -12.40
N THR A 450 6.88 2.40 -12.08
CA THR A 450 5.78 3.02 -12.83
C THR A 450 6.18 4.42 -13.27
N VAL A 451 5.99 4.74 -14.54
CA VAL A 451 6.15 6.10 -15.08
C VAL A 451 4.86 6.48 -15.77
N THR A 452 4.17 7.48 -15.24
CA THR A 452 2.96 8.05 -15.86
C THR A 452 3.31 9.26 -16.72
N VAL A 453 2.55 9.49 -17.78
CA VAL A 453 2.74 10.65 -18.65
C VAL A 453 1.43 11.44 -18.72
N ASN A 454 1.51 12.72 -18.37
CA ASN A 454 0.38 13.67 -18.33
C ASN A 454 -0.77 13.24 -17.40
N CYS A 455 -0.43 12.45 -16.36
CA CYS A 455 -1.33 12.09 -15.27
C CYS A 455 -0.53 11.70 -14.02
N PHE A 456 -1.22 11.64 -12.88
CA PHE A 456 -0.77 10.95 -11.68
C PHE A 456 -1.56 9.65 -11.54
N GLY A 457 -0.92 8.59 -11.06
CA GLY A 457 -1.57 7.32 -10.76
C GLY A 457 -0.58 6.16 -10.66
N GLU A 458 -1.11 5.01 -10.29
CA GLU A 458 -0.36 3.76 -10.09
C GLU A 458 -0.63 2.71 -11.18
N GLY A 459 -1.24 3.15 -12.29
CA GLY A 459 -1.72 2.28 -13.33
C GLY A 459 -2.99 1.53 -12.92
N ASP A 460 -3.41 0.62 -13.75
CA ASP A 460 -4.61 -0.21 -13.63
C ASP A 460 -4.30 -1.52 -12.87
N LEU A 461 -5.33 -2.24 -12.40
CA LEU A 461 -5.18 -3.56 -11.76
C LEU A 461 -4.54 -4.60 -12.68
N SER A 462 -4.63 -4.42 -13.98
CA SER A 462 -3.99 -5.29 -14.98
C SER A 462 -2.50 -5.02 -15.20
N THR A 463 -1.97 -3.91 -14.65
CA THR A 463 -0.55 -3.53 -14.75
C THR A 463 0.21 -3.85 -13.47
N PRO A 464 1.48 -4.32 -13.55
CA PRO A 464 2.26 -4.62 -12.36
C PRO A 464 2.66 -3.34 -11.63
N PHE A 465 2.56 -3.36 -10.29
CA PHE A 465 3.05 -2.31 -9.42
C PHE A 465 4.26 -2.80 -8.61
N GLY A 466 5.26 -1.96 -8.43
CA GLY A 466 6.41 -2.26 -7.57
C GLY A 466 7.66 -1.50 -7.95
N GLY A 467 8.57 -1.36 -6.99
CA GLY A 467 9.71 -0.49 -7.09
C GLY A 467 10.94 -1.08 -7.75
N PHE A 468 11.76 -0.19 -8.33
CA PHE A 468 13.16 -0.41 -8.63
C PHE A 468 14.02 -0.03 -7.41
N LYS A 469 15.32 -0.36 -7.43
CA LYS A 469 16.28 0.00 -6.37
C LYS A 469 15.76 -0.43 -4.98
N GLN A 470 15.77 0.48 -3.98
CA GLN A 470 15.32 0.17 -2.61
C GLN A 470 13.80 0.32 -2.40
N SER A 471 13.04 0.65 -3.44
CA SER A 471 11.58 0.70 -3.36
C SER A 471 10.89 -0.66 -3.53
N GLY A 472 11.59 -1.70 -3.95
CA GLY A 472 11.01 -3.03 -4.10
C GLY A 472 12.04 -4.14 -4.22
N PHE A 473 11.63 -5.37 -3.89
CA PHE A 473 12.45 -6.57 -4.01
C PHE A 473 11.58 -7.82 -4.20
N GLY A 474 11.96 -8.70 -5.10
CA GLY A 474 11.44 -10.07 -5.20
C GLY A 474 10.11 -10.25 -5.90
N GLY A 475 9.34 -9.21 -6.19
CA GLY A 475 8.03 -9.36 -6.83
C GLY A 475 7.43 -8.08 -7.37
N ARG A 476 6.15 -8.17 -7.74
CA ARG A 476 5.27 -7.06 -8.14
C ARG A 476 3.87 -7.30 -7.62
N ASP A 477 3.24 -6.30 -7.06
CA ASP A 477 1.82 -6.33 -6.74
C ASP A 477 0.99 -6.01 -7.98
N LYS A 478 -0.28 -6.30 -7.93
CA LYS A 478 -1.26 -6.21 -9.02
C LYS A 478 -0.94 -7.10 -10.23
N SER A 479 -1.82 -7.14 -11.20
CA SER A 479 -1.70 -7.90 -12.45
C SER A 479 -1.43 -9.40 -12.30
N VAL A 480 -1.28 -10.08 -13.42
CA VAL A 480 -0.93 -11.51 -13.46
C VAL A 480 0.45 -11.80 -12.88
N TYR A 481 1.34 -10.81 -12.83
CA TYR A 481 2.67 -10.97 -12.26
C TYR A 481 2.63 -11.14 -10.73
N ALA A 482 1.60 -10.62 -10.05
CA ALA A 482 1.40 -10.86 -8.62
C ALA A 482 1.14 -12.35 -8.31
N HIS A 483 0.51 -13.10 -9.23
CA HIS A 483 0.31 -14.53 -9.05
C HIS A 483 1.64 -15.31 -9.05
N ASP A 484 2.60 -14.91 -9.90
CA ASP A 484 3.89 -15.61 -10.03
C ASP A 484 4.72 -15.55 -8.75
N GLN A 485 4.61 -14.48 -7.98
CA GLN A 485 5.33 -14.39 -6.71
C GLN A 485 4.83 -15.38 -5.66
N TYR A 486 3.57 -15.80 -5.75
CA TYR A 486 2.93 -16.75 -4.82
C TYR A 486 2.89 -18.20 -5.33
N CYS A 487 3.64 -18.48 -6.39
CA CYS A 487 3.73 -19.81 -6.99
C CYS A 487 5.18 -20.31 -7.06
N GLU A 488 5.34 -21.63 -7.04
CA GLU A 488 6.55 -22.32 -7.45
C GLU A 488 6.36 -22.98 -8.83
N LEU A 489 7.40 -22.93 -9.64
CA LEU A 489 7.42 -23.64 -10.92
C LEU A 489 7.94 -25.07 -10.72
N LYS A 490 7.16 -26.07 -11.13
CA LYS A 490 7.56 -27.46 -11.14
C LYS A 490 7.66 -27.99 -12.57
N THR A 491 8.75 -28.67 -12.88
CA THR A 491 8.89 -29.40 -14.13
C THR A 491 8.63 -30.89 -13.89
N THR A 492 7.68 -31.45 -14.61
CA THR A 492 7.44 -32.90 -14.66
C THR A 492 7.91 -33.42 -16.02
N TRP A 493 8.89 -34.31 -16.00
CA TRP A 493 9.52 -34.88 -17.17
C TRP A 493 9.09 -36.35 -17.31
N LEU A 494 8.23 -36.65 -18.29
CA LEU A 494 7.72 -37.99 -18.58
C LEU A 494 8.43 -38.57 -19.79
N LYS A 495 9.18 -39.65 -19.59
CA LYS A 495 9.69 -40.45 -20.69
C LYS A 495 8.60 -41.36 -21.20
N LEU A 496 8.39 -41.36 -22.50
CA LEU A 496 7.46 -42.26 -23.19
C LEU A 496 8.28 -43.44 -23.75
N ASP A 497 7.69 -44.62 -23.73
CA ASP A 497 8.31 -45.82 -24.25
C ASP A 497 8.29 -45.88 -25.80
#